data_5c611205b32a66a5052fd9196986a10d
#
_entry.id   5c611205b32a66a5052fd9196986a10d
#
_cell.length_a   1.000
_cell.length_b   1.000
_cell.length_c   1.000
_cell.angle_alpha   90.00
_cell.angle_beta   90.00
_cell.angle_gamma   90.00
#
_symmetry.space_group_name_H-M   'P 1'
#
loop_
_entity.id
_entity.type
_entity.pdbx_description
1 polymer ?
#
loop_
_entity_poly.entity_id
_entity_poly.type
_entity_poly.pdbx_seq_one_letter_code
_entity_poly.pdbx_strand_id
1 'polypeptide(L)'
;MQRVSWPVALGTRLAIQRSQAALCRLRRVKQKDIAMHSSIAAVVERPLTRRLLMVTAGLAFGLAATLSAKAQDTIKVGILHSLSGTMAISETTLKDVMLMLIEEQNKKGGLLGKKLEAVVVDPASNWPLFAEKARELITKDKVAAVFGCWTSVSRKSVLPVFKELNNILFYPVQYEGEESERNVFYTGAAPNQQAIPAVEYLMSKDGGEVKRWVLAGTDYVYPRTTNKILEAFLKQKGVADADIMINYTPFGHSDWQTIVSDIKKFGSAGKKTAVVSTINGDANVPFYKELGNQGIKATDIPSVAFSVGEEELAGIDTKPLLGHLAAWNYFQSIKAPINEKFIADWHAFIKNPKRVTNDPMEAHVIGFAMWVKAVEKVKSTDPDKVIDALPGIEAPNLTGGTSKMLPNHHITKPVYIGEVRGDGQFDVVWKTPSLVPGEAWSRYLPGSKDLEADWVKLKCGNYNTVTKKCGGA
;
A
#
# COMPACT_ATOMS: atom_id res chain seq x y z
N MET A 1 -28.18 -35.87 35.78
CA MET A 1 -27.07 -36.70 36.31
C MET A 1 -26.74 -37.76 35.29
N GLN A 2 -25.66 -37.59 34.55
CA GLN A 2 -24.88 -38.67 33.92
C GLN A 2 -23.57 -38.05 33.47
N ARG A 3 -22.48 -38.39 34.10
CA ARG A 3 -21.11 -38.03 33.76
C ARG A 3 -20.64 -38.92 32.61
N VAL A 4 -20.14 -38.33 31.53
CA VAL A 4 -19.39 -39.07 30.50
C VAL A 4 -17.91 -38.69 30.66
N SER A 5 -17.12 -39.73 31.01
CA SER A 5 -15.66 -39.67 31.13
C SER A 5 -15.01 -39.96 29.77
N TRP A 6 -14.00 -39.14 29.39
CA TRP A 6 -13.16 -39.39 28.23
C TRP A 6 -11.82 -40.00 28.66
N PRO A 7 -11.25 -41.00 27.96
CA PRO A 7 -9.93 -41.53 28.27
C PRO A 7 -8.80 -40.69 27.71
N VAL A 8 -7.77 -40.42 28.55
CA VAL A 8 -6.53 -39.78 28.17
C VAL A 8 -5.65 -40.77 27.41
N ALA A 9 -5.29 -40.46 26.20
CA ALA A 9 -4.43 -41.27 25.33
C ALA A 9 -2.95 -41.11 25.70
N LEU A 10 -2.29 -42.24 25.96
CA LEU A 10 -0.83 -42.42 26.04
C LEU A 10 -0.19 -42.20 24.65
N GLY A 11 0.22 -41.00 24.30
CA GLY A 11 0.86 -40.75 23.00
C GLY A 11 2.03 -39.78 23.02
N THR A 12 2.20 -39.02 24.10
CA THR A 12 3.10 -37.87 24.11
C THR A 12 4.48 -38.07 24.75
N ARG A 13 4.82 -39.26 25.20
CA ARG A 13 6.14 -39.56 25.82
C ARG A 13 7.22 -40.11 24.87
N LEU A 14 6.88 -40.55 23.67
CA LEU A 14 7.87 -41.12 22.72
C LEU A 14 8.47 -40.11 21.75
N ALA A 15 7.86 -38.92 21.57
CA ALA A 15 8.36 -37.90 20.67
C ALA A 15 9.51 -37.01 21.28
N ILE A 16 9.55 -36.90 22.60
CA ILE A 16 10.55 -36.04 23.27
C ILE A 16 11.90 -36.73 23.45
N GLN A 17 11.94 -38.08 23.53
CA GLN A 17 13.20 -38.79 23.63
C GLN A 17 13.99 -38.94 22.32
N ARG A 18 13.38 -38.78 21.16
CA ARG A 18 14.06 -38.83 19.86
C ARG A 18 14.73 -37.50 19.47
N SER A 19 14.27 -36.37 19.98
CA SER A 19 14.85 -35.07 19.67
C SER A 19 16.15 -34.75 20.47
N GLN A 20 16.31 -35.34 21.67
CA GLN A 20 17.50 -35.16 22.51
C GLN A 20 18.70 -36.00 22.06
N ALA A 21 18.46 -37.14 21.38
CA ALA A 21 19.54 -37.99 20.83
C ALA A 21 20.17 -37.39 19.54
N ALA A 22 19.47 -36.55 18.78
CA ALA A 22 19.98 -35.87 17.59
C ALA A 22 20.89 -34.66 17.92
N LEU A 23 20.62 -33.96 19.00
CA LEU A 23 21.41 -32.82 19.45
C LEU A 23 22.77 -33.21 20.08
N CYS A 24 22.91 -34.43 20.61
CA CYS A 24 24.16 -34.93 21.17
C CYS A 24 25.17 -35.43 20.12
N ARG A 25 24.72 -35.77 18.91
CA ARG A 25 25.61 -36.20 17.79
C ARG A 25 26.23 -35.00 17.06
N LEU A 26 25.58 -33.87 17.02
CA LEU A 26 26.11 -32.65 16.33
C LEU A 26 27.15 -31.90 17.16
N ARG A 27 27.23 -32.14 18.48
CA ARG A 27 28.31 -31.54 19.32
C ARG A 27 29.62 -32.30 19.29
N ARG A 28 29.70 -33.56 18.86
CA ARG A 28 30.94 -34.37 18.80
C ARG A 28 31.73 -34.21 17.50
N VAL A 29 31.17 -33.62 16.45
CA VAL A 29 31.88 -33.42 15.16
C VAL A 29 32.66 -32.10 15.15
N LYS A 30 32.30 -31.10 15.97
CA LYS A 30 33.01 -29.81 16.03
C LYS A 30 34.24 -29.73 16.96
N GLN A 31 34.60 -30.83 17.65
CA GLN A 31 35.72 -30.84 18.59
C GLN A 31 36.94 -31.63 18.09
N LYS A 32 36.93 -32.20 16.87
CA LYS A 32 38.06 -32.94 16.29
C LYS A 32 38.93 -32.13 15.32
N ASP A 33 38.51 -30.93 14.88
CA ASP A 33 39.27 -30.16 13.88
C ASP A 33 40.14 -29.01 14.46
N ILE A 34 40.29 -28.94 15.82
CA ILE A 34 41.11 -27.91 16.47
C ILE A 34 42.45 -28.44 17.02
N ALA A 35 42.77 -29.73 16.82
CA ALA A 35 43.95 -30.35 17.47
C ALA A 35 45.06 -30.76 16.47
N MET A 36 45.23 -30.08 15.32
CA MET A 36 46.29 -30.44 14.39
C MET A 36 46.94 -29.25 13.68
N HIS A 37 47.36 -28.26 14.44
CA HIS A 37 48.33 -27.24 13.95
C HIS A 37 49.05 -26.56 15.14
N SER A 38 49.85 -27.36 15.88
CA SER A 38 50.84 -26.81 16.73
C SER A 38 52.02 -27.82 16.87
N SER A 39 52.90 -27.82 15.92
CA SER A 39 54.28 -28.35 16.07
C SER A 39 55.03 -28.06 14.79
N ILE A 40 55.83 -27.01 14.79
CA ILE A 40 57.12 -26.82 14.15
C ILE A 40 57.55 -25.37 14.48
N ALA A 41 58.30 -25.20 15.49
CA ALA A 41 59.15 -24.04 15.70
C ALA A 41 60.27 -24.44 16.69
N ALA A 42 61.38 -24.81 16.17
CA ALA A 42 62.65 -24.69 16.93
C ALA A 42 63.83 -24.69 15.94
N VAL A 43 64.77 -23.82 16.26
CA VAL A 43 66.20 -23.77 15.82
C VAL A 43 66.45 -22.97 14.53
N VAL A 44 66.91 -21.73 14.67
CA VAL A 44 68.33 -21.34 14.48
C VAL A 44 68.55 -19.92 15.01
N GLU A 45 69.38 -19.78 16.06
CA GLU A 45 69.99 -18.52 16.48
C GLU A 45 71.15 -18.15 15.55
N ARG A 46 71.28 -16.85 15.21
CA ARG A 46 72.54 -16.07 15.26
C ARG A 46 72.29 -14.57 15.06
N PRO A 47 73.02 -13.71 15.81
CA PRO A 47 72.76 -12.27 15.86
C PRO A 47 73.62 -11.51 14.85
N LEU A 48 73.14 -10.45 14.29
CA LEU A 48 73.85 -9.22 13.90
C LEU A 48 72.97 -8.31 13.03
N THR A 49 72.71 -7.17 13.53
CA THR A 49 72.36 -5.89 12.91
C THR A 49 71.15 -5.22 13.52
N ARG A 50 71.31 -4.92 14.81
CA ARG A 50 70.53 -3.90 15.50
C ARG A 50 71.12 -2.54 15.12
N ARG A 51 70.61 -1.82 14.11
CA ARG A 51 70.75 -0.34 13.98
C ARG A 51 70.15 0.28 12.71
N LEU A 52 69.42 -0.45 11.87
CA LEU A 52 68.89 0.18 10.64
C LEU A 52 67.39 -0.10 10.38
N LEU A 53 66.61 -0.50 11.37
CA LEU A 53 65.17 -0.86 11.22
C LEU A 53 64.24 -0.02 12.12
N MET A 54 64.69 1.11 12.65
CA MET A 54 63.84 2.00 13.46
C MET A 54 63.37 3.28 12.75
N VAL A 55 63.69 3.50 11.50
CA VAL A 55 63.21 4.70 10.76
C VAL A 55 62.13 4.41 9.75
N THR A 56 61.96 3.14 9.31
CA THR A 56 60.93 2.80 8.36
C THR A 56 59.61 2.30 8.95
N ALA A 57 59.56 1.97 10.25
CA ALA A 57 58.34 1.56 10.94
C ALA A 57 57.47 2.74 11.40
N GLY A 58 58.06 3.95 11.53
CA GLY A 58 57.32 5.17 11.98
C GLY A 58 56.46 5.81 10.89
N LEU A 59 56.71 5.56 9.62
CA LEU A 59 55.96 6.14 8.49
C LEU A 59 54.80 5.25 7.97
N ALA A 60 54.84 3.94 8.26
CA ALA A 60 53.74 3.02 7.89
C ALA A 60 52.58 2.99 8.91
N PHE A 61 52.84 3.41 10.17
CA PHE A 61 51.78 3.50 11.20
C PHE A 61 51.02 4.83 11.18
N GLY A 62 51.50 5.86 10.50
CA GLY A 62 50.88 7.17 10.39
C GLY A 62 49.83 7.29 9.27
N LEU A 63 49.79 6.35 8.30
CA LEU A 63 48.83 6.35 7.18
C LEU A 63 47.67 5.36 7.35
N ALA A 64 47.70 4.49 8.36
CA ALA A 64 46.64 3.50 8.60
C ALA A 64 45.56 4.00 9.58
N ALA A 65 45.62 5.22 10.07
CA ALA A 65 44.76 5.71 11.14
C ALA A 65 43.68 6.71 10.71
N THR A 66 43.37 6.83 9.41
CA THR A 66 42.30 7.76 8.97
C THR A 66 41.35 7.20 7.90
N LEU A 67 41.20 5.88 7.82
CA LEU A 67 40.03 5.29 7.22
C LEU A 67 39.06 4.84 8.33
N SER A 68 38.73 5.75 9.23
CA SER A 68 37.41 5.70 9.85
C SER A 68 36.45 5.84 8.68
N ALA A 69 35.84 4.73 8.26
CA ALA A 69 34.69 4.77 7.39
C ALA A 69 33.66 5.69 8.10
N LYS A 70 33.63 6.98 7.73
CA LYS A 70 32.51 7.83 8.08
C LYS A 70 31.30 7.02 7.63
N ALA A 71 30.49 6.56 8.57
CA ALA A 71 29.15 6.05 8.26
C ALA A 71 28.58 7.05 7.28
N GLN A 72 28.34 6.62 6.04
CA GLN A 72 27.88 7.53 5.00
C GLN A 72 26.58 8.11 5.51
N ASP A 73 26.54 9.41 5.74
CA ASP A 73 25.34 10.10 6.24
C ASP A 73 24.23 9.92 5.20
N THR A 74 23.24 9.07 5.52
CA THR A 74 22.14 8.70 4.63
C THR A 74 20.86 9.45 5.02
N ILE A 75 19.96 9.64 4.06
CA ILE A 75 18.59 10.06 4.33
C ILE A 75 17.73 8.79 4.39
N LYS A 76 17.20 8.47 5.56
CA LYS A 76 16.36 7.29 5.75
C LYS A 76 14.92 7.55 5.31
N VAL A 77 14.33 6.59 4.62
CA VAL A 77 12.95 6.58 4.13
C VAL A 77 12.24 5.37 4.72
N GLY A 78 11.16 5.61 5.46
CA GLY A 78 10.35 4.55 6.06
C GLY A 78 9.41 3.91 5.04
N ILE A 79 9.32 2.58 5.06
CA ILE A 79 8.39 1.78 4.26
C ILE A 79 7.55 0.96 5.22
N LEU A 80 6.26 1.29 5.32
CA LEU A 80 5.33 0.75 6.30
C LEU A 80 4.19 0.01 5.59
N HIS A 81 4.41 -1.26 5.24
CA HIS A 81 3.47 -2.12 4.54
C HIS A 81 3.41 -3.51 5.15
N SER A 82 2.20 -4.11 5.22
CA SER A 82 2.03 -5.48 5.67
C SER A 82 2.63 -6.47 4.68
N LEU A 83 3.65 -7.21 5.12
CA LEU A 83 4.32 -8.26 4.35
C LEU A 83 3.80 -9.65 4.73
N SER A 84 2.94 -9.71 5.75
CA SER A 84 2.26 -10.90 6.26
C SER A 84 0.81 -10.56 6.67
N GLY A 85 -0.03 -11.60 6.85
CA GLY A 85 -1.46 -11.45 7.19
C GLY A 85 -2.36 -11.19 5.97
N THR A 86 -3.61 -10.80 6.23
CA THR A 86 -4.69 -10.70 5.23
C THR A 86 -4.45 -9.68 4.12
N MET A 87 -3.59 -8.68 4.36
CA MET A 87 -3.27 -7.61 3.40
C MET A 87 -1.97 -7.85 2.62
N ALA A 88 -1.22 -8.93 2.91
CA ALA A 88 0.06 -9.21 2.25
C ALA A 88 -0.08 -9.37 0.72
N ILE A 89 -1.20 -9.90 0.25
CA ILE A 89 -1.52 -10.05 -1.18
C ILE A 89 -1.45 -8.71 -1.93
N SER A 90 -1.85 -7.62 -1.28
CA SER A 90 -1.88 -6.27 -1.87
C SER A 90 -0.64 -5.43 -1.54
N GLU A 91 -0.05 -5.60 -0.35
CA GLU A 91 0.95 -4.67 0.17
C GLU A 91 2.42 -5.08 -0.11
N THR A 92 2.70 -6.36 -0.35
CA THR A 92 4.09 -6.82 -0.57
C THR A 92 4.75 -6.14 -1.77
N THR A 93 4.01 -5.96 -2.86
CA THR A 93 4.51 -5.31 -4.08
C THR A 93 4.82 -3.82 -3.85
N LEU A 94 4.11 -3.16 -2.92
CA LEU A 94 4.33 -1.75 -2.60
C LEU A 94 5.67 -1.50 -1.89
N LYS A 95 6.09 -2.42 -1.03
CA LYS A 95 7.44 -2.41 -0.46
C LYS A 95 8.49 -2.54 -1.57
N ASP A 96 8.27 -3.44 -2.53
CA ASP A 96 9.23 -3.70 -3.61
C ASP A 96 9.38 -2.48 -4.54
N VAL A 97 8.28 -1.81 -4.91
CA VAL A 97 8.37 -0.60 -5.75
C VAL A 97 9.08 0.55 -5.02
N MET A 98 8.86 0.72 -3.72
CA MET A 98 9.59 1.74 -2.96
C MET A 98 11.09 1.46 -2.91
N LEU A 99 11.51 0.19 -2.78
CA LEU A 99 12.92 -0.19 -2.87
C LEU A 99 13.51 0.14 -4.24
N MET A 100 12.78 -0.12 -5.32
CA MET A 100 13.18 0.26 -6.69
C MET A 100 13.36 1.77 -6.82
N LEU A 101 12.40 2.56 -6.38
CA LEU A 101 12.44 4.03 -6.48
C LEU A 101 13.62 4.63 -5.71
N ILE A 102 13.91 4.10 -4.51
CA ILE A 102 15.06 4.50 -3.71
C ILE A 102 16.37 4.15 -4.42
N GLU A 103 16.47 2.93 -4.97
CA GLU A 103 17.66 2.52 -5.73
C GLU A 103 17.87 3.40 -6.97
N GLU A 104 16.82 3.70 -7.73
CA GLU A 104 16.89 4.60 -8.90
C GLU A 104 17.29 6.01 -8.53
N GLN A 105 16.76 6.56 -7.42
CA GLN A 105 17.17 7.87 -6.93
C GLN A 105 18.65 7.86 -6.52
N ASN A 106 19.13 6.79 -5.91
CA ASN A 106 20.54 6.62 -5.56
C ASN A 106 21.45 6.53 -6.79
N LYS A 107 21.01 5.89 -7.87
CA LYS A 107 21.72 5.88 -9.16
C LYS A 107 21.85 7.28 -9.78
N LYS A 108 20.88 8.16 -9.52
CA LYS A 108 20.88 9.58 -9.94
C LYS A 108 21.74 10.49 -9.04
N GLY A 109 22.39 9.95 -8.02
CA GLY A 109 23.24 10.70 -7.08
C GLY A 109 22.63 10.91 -5.69
N GLY A 110 21.52 10.27 -5.39
CA GLY A 110 20.82 10.36 -4.09
C GLY A 110 19.98 11.63 -3.96
N LEU A 111 19.92 12.20 -2.77
CA LEU A 111 19.14 13.40 -2.46
C LEU A 111 19.96 14.33 -1.55
N LEU A 112 20.09 15.61 -1.90
CA LEU A 112 20.95 16.58 -1.20
C LEU A 112 22.41 16.09 -1.03
N GLY A 113 22.94 15.34 -2.01
CA GLY A 113 24.30 14.77 -1.96
C GLY A 113 24.46 13.55 -1.04
N LYS A 114 23.37 13.03 -0.50
CA LYS A 114 23.35 11.84 0.38
C LYS A 114 22.60 10.69 -0.30
N LYS A 115 23.02 9.45 -0.01
CA LYS A 115 22.23 8.28 -0.43
C LYS A 115 20.95 8.18 0.39
N LEU A 116 19.90 7.66 -0.24
CA LEU A 116 18.70 7.22 0.45
C LEU A 116 18.89 5.80 1.00
N GLU A 117 18.37 5.56 2.19
CA GLU A 117 18.38 4.27 2.87
C GLU A 117 16.94 3.87 3.19
N ALA A 118 16.49 2.72 2.70
CA ALA A 118 15.17 2.19 3.01
C ALA A 118 15.15 1.54 4.40
N VAL A 119 14.17 1.90 5.22
CA VAL A 119 13.86 1.22 6.49
C VAL A 119 12.50 0.55 6.34
N VAL A 120 12.50 -0.77 6.17
CA VAL A 120 11.30 -1.57 5.93
C VAL A 120 10.82 -2.18 7.24
N VAL A 121 9.54 -2.04 7.52
CA VAL A 121 8.88 -2.68 8.67
C VAL A 121 7.62 -3.43 8.22
N ASP A 122 7.34 -4.56 8.88
CA ASP A 122 6.13 -5.36 8.68
C ASP A 122 5.20 -5.22 9.89
N PRO A 123 4.06 -4.54 9.77
CA PRO A 123 3.03 -4.50 10.80
C PRO A 123 2.06 -5.68 10.75
N ALA A 124 2.29 -6.70 9.90
CA ALA A 124 1.61 -7.99 9.86
C ALA A 124 0.07 -7.90 9.80
N SER A 125 -0.49 -6.93 9.07
CA SER A 125 -1.94 -6.66 9.00
C SER A 125 -2.60 -6.43 10.38
N ASN A 126 -1.81 -5.97 11.36
CA ASN A 126 -2.26 -5.68 12.72
C ASN A 126 -2.28 -4.16 12.96
N TRP A 127 -3.46 -3.59 13.12
CA TRP A 127 -3.63 -2.13 13.17
C TRP A 127 -2.92 -1.44 14.34
N PRO A 128 -2.93 -1.94 15.59
CA PRO A 128 -2.09 -1.43 16.67
C PRO A 128 -0.61 -1.47 16.35
N LEU A 129 -0.12 -2.53 15.70
CA LEU A 129 1.28 -2.68 15.33
C LEU A 129 1.72 -1.66 14.26
N PHE A 130 0.80 -1.19 13.39
CA PHE A 130 1.09 -0.07 12.49
C PHE A 130 1.53 1.18 13.25
N ALA A 131 0.80 1.56 14.31
CA ALA A 131 1.14 2.73 15.13
C ALA A 131 2.49 2.56 15.85
N GLU A 132 2.75 1.36 16.38
CA GLU A 132 4.04 1.04 17.02
C GLU A 132 5.19 1.15 16.02
N LYS A 133 5.05 0.54 14.84
CA LYS A 133 6.07 0.58 13.78
C LYS A 133 6.28 1.98 13.21
N ALA A 134 5.21 2.78 13.06
CA ALA A 134 5.34 4.18 12.68
C ALA A 134 6.17 4.97 13.71
N ARG A 135 5.90 4.77 15.01
CA ARG A 135 6.66 5.40 16.08
C ARG A 135 8.13 4.95 16.08
N GLU A 136 8.40 3.68 15.86
CA GLU A 136 9.76 3.14 15.73
C GLU A 136 10.51 3.81 14.56
N LEU A 137 9.94 3.85 13.37
CA LEU A 137 10.52 4.51 12.21
C LEU A 137 10.88 5.98 12.48
N ILE A 138 10.00 6.72 13.15
CA ILE A 138 10.21 8.15 13.41
C ILE A 138 11.20 8.39 14.56
N THR A 139 11.05 7.69 15.70
CA THR A 139 11.81 8.00 16.91
C THR A 139 13.17 7.31 16.96
N LYS A 140 13.24 6.05 16.53
CA LYS A 140 14.47 5.23 16.59
C LYS A 140 15.27 5.39 15.28
N ASP A 141 14.61 5.17 14.13
CA ASP A 141 15.29 5.14 12.84
C ASP A 141 15.50 6.52 12.25
N LYS A 142 14.73 7.54 12.70
CA LYS A 142 14.82 8.94 12.28
C LYS A 142 14.57 9.10 10.77
N VAL A 143 13.56 8.43 10.24
CA VAL A 143 13.21 8.55 8.82
C VAL A 143 12.70 9.95 8.48
N ALA A 144 13.04 10.43 7.29
CA ALA A 144 12.65 11.75 6.79
C ALA A 144 11.18 11.81 6.34
N ALA A 145 10.65 10.70 5.85
CA ALA A 145 9.26 10.51 5.48
C ALA A 145 8.92 9.02 5.51
N VAL A 146 7.64 8.68 5.62
CA VAL A 146 7.12 7.32 5.55
C VAL A 146 6.20 7.18 4.35
N PHE A 147 6.35 6.09 3.61
CA PHE A 147 5.48 5.67 2.52
C PHE A 147 4.79 4.38 2.96
N GLY A 148 3.46 4.37 3.03
CA GLY A 148 2.83 3.17 3.55
C GLY A 148 1.37 3.27 3.90
N CYS A 149 0.94 2.22 4.59
CA CYS A 149 -0.43 1.83 4.87
C CYS A 149 -1.19 1.40 3.60
N TRP A 150 -2.16 0.54 3.78
CA TRP A 150 -3.17 0.22 2.77
C TRP A 150 -4.56 0.55 3.27
N THR A 151 -4.98 -0.08 4.35
CA THR A 151 -6.33 0.08 4.87
C THR A 151 -6.50 1.44 5.55
N SER A 152 -7.69 2.02 5.46
CA SER A 152 -7.99 3.26 6.18
C SER A 152 -7.87 3.09 7.69
N VAL A 153 -8.13 1.89 8.23
CA VAL A 153 -7.94 1.63 9.65
C VAL A 153 -6.46 1.63 10.04
N SER A 154 -5.55 1.12 9.19
CA SER A 154 -4.11 1.24 9.46
C SER A 154 -3.64 2.70 9.39
N ARG A 155 -4.09 3.47 8.38
CA ARG A 155 -3.82 4.91 8.30
C ARG A 155 -4.31 5.63 9.56
N LYS A 156 -5.57 5.44 9.95
CA LYS A 156 -6.13 6.09 11.15
C LYS A 156 -5.38 5.70 12.44
N SER A 157 -4.85 4.50 12.53
CA SER A 157 -4.02 4.08 13.67
C SER A 157 -2.71 4.86 13.77
N VAL A 158 -2.11 5.27 12.66
CA VAL A 158 -0.83 5.99 12.64
C VAL A 158 -0.99 7.51 12.69
N LEU A 159 -2.16 8.09 12.36
CA LEU A 159 -2.37 9.54 12.36
C LEU A 159 -1.91 10.23 13.66
N PRO A 160 -2.29 9.73 14.87
CA PRO A 160 -1.84 10.36 16.12
C PRO A 160 -0.32 10.40 16.24
N VAL A 161 0.36 9.36 15.76
CA VAL A 161 1.84 9.27 15.80
C VAL A 161 2.48 10.31 14.90
N PHE A 162 1.99 10.48 13.66
CA PHE A 162 2.50 11.48 12.72
C PHE A 162 2.23 12.91 13.20
N LYS A 163 1.08 13.17 13.82
CA LYS A 163 0.76 14.48 14.42
C LYS A 163 1.65 14.78 15.60
N GLU A 164 1.78 13.86 16.53
CA GLU A 164 2.58 14.01 17.77
C GLU A 164 4.08 14.22 17.47
N LEU A 165 4.63 13.43 16.54
CA LEU A 165 6.05 13.40 16.23
C LEU A 165 6.44 14.29 15.03
N ASN A 166 5.47 14.97 14.42
CA ASN A 166 5.63 15.86 13.27
C ASN A 166 6.49 15.23 12.16
N ASN A 167 6.00 14.12 11.58
CA ASN A 167 6.62 13.48 10.43
C ASN A 167 5.63 13.42 9.25
N ILE A 168 6.04 12.94 8.09
CA ILE A 168 5.27 12.94 6.85
C ILE A 168 4.89 11.52 6.47
N LEU A 169 3.59 11.30 6.19
CA LEU A 169 3.06 10.08 5.60
C LEU A 169 2.61 10.33 4.16
N PHE A 170 3.12 9.56 3.21
CA PHE A 170 2.54 9.41 1.88
C PHE A 170 1.68 8.16 1.85
N TYR A 171 0.37 8.35 1.65
CA TYR A 171 -0.63 7.30 1.62
C TYR A 171 -1.05 7.00 0.17
N PRO A 172 -0.71 5.82 -0.41
CA PRO A 172 -0.80 5.55 -1.85
C PRO A 172 -2.12 4.91 -2.29
N VAL A 173 -3.05 4.66 -1.39
CA VAL A 173 -4.21 3.79 -1.65
C VAL A 173 -5.50 4.60 -1.68
N GLN A 174 -6.46 4.12 -2.48
CA GLN A 174 -7.82 4.66 -2.46
C GLN A 174 -8.42 4.62 -1.05
N TYR A 175 -9.27 5.59 -0.74
CA TYR A 175 -9.88 5.67 0.58
C TYR A 175 -11.24 6.39 0.54
N GLU A 176 -11.92 6.42 1.66
CA GLU A 176 -13.27 6.98 1.83
C GLU A 176 -13.37 8.51 1.77
N GLY A 177 -12.24 9.23 1.68
CA GLY A 177 -12.25 10.66 1.97
C GLY A 177 -12.53 10.94 3.46
N GLU A 178 -13.26 12.02 3.74
CA GLU A 178 -13.68 12.42 5.10
C GLU A 178 -12.50 12.63 6.04
N GLU A 179 -11.39 13.10 5.48
CA GLU A 179 -10.14 13.34 6.20
C GLU A 179 -9.23 14.29 5.40
N SER A 180 -8.61 15.24 6.09
CA SER A 180 -7.48 16.00 5.59
C SER A 180 -6.57 16.36 6.76
N GLU A 181 -5.42 15.67 6.86
CA GLU A 181 -4.45 15.87 7.92
C GLU A 181 -3.20 16.55 7.39
N ARG A 182 -2.64 17.49 8.18
CA ARG A 182 -1.47 18.27 7.76
C ARG A 182 -0.26 17.40 7.42
N ASN A 183 -0.10 16.32 8.16
CA ASN A 183 1.06 15.43 8.05
C ASN A 183 0.88 14.28 7.04
N VAL A 184 -0.25 14.24 6.31
CA VAL A 184 -0.57 13.15 5.37
C VAL A 184 -0.78 13.70 3.96
N PHE A 185 -0.16 13.04 2.99
CA PHE A 185 -0.31 13.30 1.56
C PHE A 185 -0.99 12.10 0.89
N TYR A 186 -2.19 12.32 0.38
CA TYR A 186 -3.07 11.30 -0.18
C TYR A 186 -2.81 11.19 -1.68
N THR A 187 -2.01 10.20 -2.08
CA THR A 187 -1.68 9.96 -3.48
C THR A 187 -2.55 8.90 -4.14
N GLY A 188 -3.33 8.15 -3.36
CA GLY A 188 -4.40 7.29 -3.82
C GLY A 188 -5.71 8.07 -4.09
N ALA A 189 -6.72 7.38 -4.62
CA ALA A 189 -7.99 7.98 -5.02
C ALA A 189 -8.87 8.39 -3.83
N ALA A 190 -9.45 9.57 -3.87
CA ALA A 190 -10.63 9.94 -3.08
C ALA A 190 -11.93 9.44 -3.76
N PRO A 191 -13.09 9.42 -3.08
CA PRO A 191 -14.34 8.89 -3.66
C PRO A 191 -14.75 9.54 -4.98
N ASN A 192 -14.50 10.83 -5.16
CA ASN A 192 -14.76 11.53 -6.42
C ASN A 192 -13.76 11.18 -7.55
N GLN A 193 -12.69 10.43 -7.23
CA GLN A 193 -11.69 9.92 -8.16
C GLN A 193 -11.79 8.41 -8.39
N GLN A 194 -12.80 7.72 -7.86
CA GLN A 194 -13.00 6.29 -8.04
C GLN A 194 -14.49 5.91 -7.92
N ALA A 195 -15.05 5.97 -6.72
CA ALA A 195 -16.36 5.41 -6.41
C ALA A 195 -17.50 6.10 -7.15
N ILE A 196 -17.53 7.44 -7.15
CA ILE A 196 -18.58 8.20 -7.84
C ILE A 196 -18.51 8.04 -9.35
N PRO A 197 -17.36 8.25 -10.04
CA PRO A 197 -17.27 8.03 -11.48
C PRO A 197 -17.61 6.60 -11.90
N ALA A 198 -17.25 5.59 -11.13
CA ALA A 198 -17.57 4.19 -11.45
C ALA A 198 -19.07 3.93 -11.42
N VAL A 199 -19.78 4.45 -10.42
CA VAL A 199 -21.24 4.32 -10.34
C VAL A 199 -21.91 5.15 -11.43
N GLU A 200 -21.45 6.36 -11.73
CA GLU A 200 -21.95 7.16 -12.85
C GLU A 200 -21.77 6.46 -14.20
N TYR A 201 -20.62 5.82 -14.43
CA TYR A 201 -20.40 5.01 -15.62
C TYR A 201 -21.44 3.89 -15.72
N LEU A 202 -21.62 3.09 -14.66
CA LEU A 202 -22.61 2.00 -14.66
C LEU A 202 -24.07 2.49 -14.83
N MET A 203 -24.39 3.72 -14.40
CA MET A 203 -25.69 4.35 -14.65
C MET A 203 -25.88 4.81 -16.10
N SER A 204 -24.77 5.04 -16.81
CA SER A 204 -24.79 5.49 -18.20
C SER A 204 -25.21 4.39 -19.18
N LYS A 205 -25.52 4.77 -20.42
CA LYS A 205 -25.82 3.82 -21.50
C LYS A 205 -24.66 2.85 -21.76
N ASP A 206 -23.44 3.36 -21.78
CA ASP A 206 -22.23 2.57 -22.05
C ASP A 206 -21.91 1.59 -20.90
N GLY A 207 -22.24 1.96 -19.66
CA GLY A 207 -22.09 1.12 -18.47
C GLY A 207 -23.28 0.20 -18.16
N GLY A 208 -24.29 0.17 -19.04
CA GLY A 208 -25.39 -0.78 -18.98
C GLY A 208 -26.66 -0.26 -18.32
N GLU A 209 -26.78 1.03 -17.98
CA GLU A 209 -27.99 1.65 -17.40
C GLU A 209 -28.48 0.98 -16.10
N VAL A 210 -27.55 0.67 -15.20
CA VAL A 210 -27.81 0.00 -13.93
C VAL A 210 -28.81 0.83 -13.08
N LYS A 211 -29.79 0.16 -12.49
CA LYS A 211 -30.85 0.75 -11.66
C LYS A 211 -30.89 0.16 -10.26
N ARG A 212 -30.20 -0.93 -10.00
CA ARG A 212 -30.17 -1.66 -8.73
C ARG A 212 -28.74 -1.89 -8.27
N TRP A 213 -28.49 -1.77 -6.98
CA TRP A 213 -27.13 -1.67 -6.45
C TRP A 213 -26.94 -2.58 -5.25
N VAL A 214 -25.89 -3.38 -5.32
CA VAL A 214 -25.38 -4.12 -4.18
C VAL A 214 -24.07 -3.46 -3.75
N LEU A 215 -24.00 -2.93 -2.54
CA LEU A 215 -22.80 -2.35 -1.98
C LEU A 215 -22.21 -3.38 -1.00
N ALA A 216 -21.22 -4.15 -1.45
CA ALA A 216 -20.60 -5.21 -0.67
C ALA A 216 -19.19 -4.79 -0.23
N GLY A 217 -18.88 -4.91 1.07
CA GLY A 217 -17.60 -4.44 1.58
C GLY A 217 -17.10 -5.19 2.81
N THR A 218 -15.81 -5.03 3.06
CA THR A 218 -15.20 -5.45 4.34
C THR A 218 -15.67 -4.53 5.47
N ASP A 219 -15.90 -5.09 6.65
CA ASP A 219 -16.48 -4.36 7.79
C ASP A 219 -15.44 -3.49 8.51
N TYR A 220 -15.14 -2.30 7.95
CA TYR A 220 -14.32 -1.28 8.60
C TYR A 220 -14.59 0.12 7.99
N VAL A 221 -13.88 1.14 8.42
CA VAL A 221 -14.16 2.55 8.11
C VAL A 221 -14.27 2.85 6.62
N TYR A 222 -13.35 2.33 5.76
CA TYR A 222 -13.35 2.63 4.33
C TYR A 222 -14.65 2.15 3.63
N PRO A 223 -15.02 0.86 3.66
CA PRO A 223 -16.25 0.41 3.01
C PRO A 223 -17.51 1.05 3.61
N ARG A 224 -17.57 1.17 4.93
CA ARG A 224 -18.74 1.77 5.59
C ARG A 224 -18.96 3.23 5.20
N THR A 225 -17.89 4.03 5.12
CA THR A 225 -18.00 5.44 4.75
C THR A 225 -18.19 5.61 3.24
N THR A 226 -17.45 4.84 2.41
CA THR A 226 -17.63 4.87 0.96
C THR A 226 -19.04 4.46 0.56
N ASN A 227 -19.59 3.40 1.16
CA ASN A 227 -20.96 2.97 0.88
C ASN A 227 -22.01 3.97 1.36
N LYS A 228 -21.77 4.68 2.48
CA LYS A 228 -22.61 5.82 2.88
C LYS A 228 -22.63 6.94 1.85
N ILE A 229 -21.48 7.29 1.30
CA ILE A 229 -21.34 8.29 0.23
C ILE A 229 -22.10 7.83 -1.00
N LEU A 230 -21.91 6.56 -1.42
CA LEU A 230 -22.58 5.99 -2.57
C LEU A 230 -24.09 5.88 -2.37
N GLU A 231 -24.56 5.46 -1.19
CA GLU A 231 -25.99 5.42 -0.87
C GLU A 231 -26.62 6.82 -0.99
N ALA A 232 -25.98 7.84 -0.40
CA ALA A 232 -26.45 9.23 -0.49
C ALA A 232 -26.44 9.74 -1.94
N PHE A 233 -25.40 9.43 -2.70
CA PHE A 233 -25.30 9.73 -4.13
C PHE A 233 -26.43 9.06 -4.94
N LEU A 234 -26.64 7.75 -4.75
CA LEU A 234 -27.69 6.98 -5.43
C LEU A 234 -29.09 7.53 -5.13
N LYS A 235 -29.37 7.85 -3.87
CA LYS A 235 -30.64 8.48 -3.45
C LYS A 235 -30.84 9.85 -4.11
N GLN A 236 -29.79 10.65 -4.21
CA GLN A 236 -29.84 11.93 -4.91
C GLN A 236 -30.12 11.77 -6.43
N LYS A 237 -29.67 10.65 -7.02
CA LYS A 237 -29.99 10.26 -8.42
C LYS A 237 -31.38 9.60 -8.56
N GLY A 238 -32.16 9.53 -7.50
CA GLY A 238 -33.55 9.00 -7.51
C GLY A 238 -33.64 7.47 -7.36
N VAL A 239 -32.57 6.79 -6.93
CA VAL A 239 -32.62 5.35 -6.63
C VAL A 239 -33.37 5.14 -5.32
N ALA A 240 -34.39 4.27 -5.33
CA ALA A 240 -35.17 3.95 -4.14
C ALA A 240 -34.43 3.04 -3.17
N ASP A 241 -34.73 3.10 -1.88
CA ASP A 241 -34.12 2.24 -0.85
C ASP A 241 -34.25 0.74 -1.17
N ALA A 242 -35.38 0.32 -1.73
CA ALA A 242 -35.62 -1.06 -2.16
C ALA A 242 -34.69 -1.54 -3.29
N ASP A 243 -34.01 -0.63 -3.96
CA ASP A 243 -33.05 -0.90 -5.04
C ASP A 243 -31.59 -0.78 -4.58
N ILE A 244 -31.36 -0.69 -3.27
CA ILE A 244 -30.03 -0.67 -2.65
C ILE A 244 -29.94 -1.79 -1.61
N MET A 245 -28.99 -2.70 -1.76
CA MET A 245 -28.65 -3.74 -0.80
C MET A 245 -27.22 -3.51 -0.28
N ILE A 246 -27.02 -3.55 1.03
CA ILE A 246 -25.71 -3.30 1.64
C ILE A 246 -25.32 -4.51 2.49
N ASN A 247 -24.11 -5.03 2.28
CA ASN A 247 -23.54 -6.17 3.00
C ASN A 247 -22.12 -5.86 3.47
N TYR A 248 -21.82 -6.23 4.71
CA TYR A 248 -20.47 -6.15 5.26
C TYR A 248 -20.01 -7.50 5.82
N THR A 249 -18.73 -7.82 5.62
CA THR A 249 -18.09 -9.03 6.15
C THR A 249 -16.78 -8.68 6.85
N PRO A 250 -16.34 -9.44 7.87
CA PRO A 250 -15.04 -9.20 8.49
C PRO A 250 -13.89 -9.42 7.51
N PHE A 251 -12.68 -8.91 7.86
CA PHE A 251 -11.46 -9.25 7.14
C PHE A 251 -11.24 -10.77 7.11
N GLY A 252 -10.74 -11.30 5.99
CA GLY A 252 -10.49 -12.73 5.81
C GLY A 252 -11.75 -13.58 5.71
N HIS A 253 -12.93 -13.00 5.47
CA HIS A 253 -14.17 -13.72 5.28
C HIS A 253 -14.08 -14.68 4.09
N SER A 254 -14.48 -15.96 4.29
CA SER A 254 -14.32 -17.02 3.30
C SER A 254 -15.61 -17.72 2.87
N ASP A 255 -16.69 -17.59 3.64
CA ASP A 255 -17.99 -18.23 3.34
C ASP A 255 -18.97 -17.24 2.70
N TRP A 256 -18.92 -17.13 1.39
CA TRP A 256 -19.71 -16.18 0.60
C TRP A 256 -21.03 -16.77 0.07
N GLN A 257 -21.35 -18.06 0.34
CA GLN A 257 -22.46 -18.76 -0.26
C GLN A 257 -23.80 -18.03 -0.07
N THR A 258 -24.13 -17.64 1.14
CA THR A 258 -25.40 -16.94 1.46
C THR A 258 -25.46 -15.58 0.82
N ILE A 259 -24.39 -14.77 0.97
CA ILE A 259 -24.35 -13.40 0.43
C ILE A 259 -24.48 -13.40 -1.09
N VAL A 260 -23.76 -14.29 -1.77
CA VAL A 260 -23.82 -14.39 -3.25
C VAL A 260 -25.18 -14.91 -3.71
N SER A 261 -25.81 -15.82 -2.97
CA SER A 261 -27.20 -16.25 -3.22
C SER A 261 -28.19 -15.08 -3.10
N ASP A 262 -28.04 -14.24 -2.07
CA ASP A 262 -28.87 -13.04 -1.89
C ASP A 262 -28.64 -12.01 -3.00
N ILE A 263 -27.39 -11.82 -3.45
CA ILE A 263 -27.04 -10.98 -4.62
C ILE A 263 -27.78 -11.49 -5.86
N LYS A 264 -27.70 -12.79 -6.12
CA LYS A 264 -28.37 -13.42 -7.27
C LYS A 264 -29.89 -13.23 -7.23
N LYS A 265 -30.50 -13.48 -6.09
CA LYS A 265 -31.93 -13.27 -5.85
C LYS A 265 -32.33 -11.78 -6.04
N PHE A 266 -31.54 -10.87 -5.47
CA PHE A 266 -31.75 -9.44 -5.61
C PHE A 266 -31.64 -8.99 -7.06
N GLY A 267 -30.65 -9.48 -7.81
CA GLY A 267 -30.45 -9.16 -9.23
C GLY A 267 -31.48 -9.76 -10.17
N SER A 268 -32.22 -10.82 -9.76
CA SER A 268 -33.25 -11.45 -10.60
C SER A 268 -34.59 -10.69 -10.64
N ALA A 269 -34.71 -9.57 -9.95
CA ALA A 269 -35.98 -8.82 -9.84
C ALA A 269 -36.31 -7.90 -11.03
N GLY A 270 -35.79 -8.18 -12.23
CA GLY A 270 -36.17 -7.54 -13.49
C GLY A 270 -35.57 -6.15 -13.75
N LYS A 271 -34.73 -5.62 -12.87
CA LYS A 271 -33.96 -4.38 -13.08
C LYS A 271 -32.46 -4.69 -13.26
N LYS A 272 -31.79 -3.98 -14.15
CA LYS A 272 -30.34 -4.08 -14.31
C LYS A 272 -29.65 -3.79 -12.97
N THR A 273 -28.89 -4.75 -12.48
CA THR A 273 -28.27 -4.75 -11.15
C THR A 273 -26.75 -4.82 -11.30
N ALA A 274 -26.01 -4.12 -10.46
CA ALA A 274 -24.57 -4.25 -10.33
C ALA A 274 -24.13 -4.40 -8.86
N VAL A 275 -22.99 -5.04 -8.67
CA VAL A 275 -22.29 -5.09 -7.38
C VAL A 275 -21.18 -4.03 -7.40
N VAL A 276 -21.13 -3.18 -6.39
CA VAL A 276 -19.99 -2.32 -6.07
C VAL A 276 -19.24 -2.99 -4.93
N SER A 277 -18.01 -3.42 -5.21
CA SER A 277 -17.18 -4.15 -4.26
C SER A 277 -16.13 -3.25 -3.63
N THR A 278 -16.23 -3.07 -2.32
CA THR A 278 -15.23 -2.48 -1.43
C THR A 278 -14.60 -3.55 -0.52
N ILE A 279 -14.57 -4.79 -0.98
CA ILE A 279 -13.94 -5.93 -0.30
C ILE A 279 -12.42 -5.80 -0.43
N ASN A 280 -11.68 -6.00 0.67
CA ASN A 280 -10.22 -5.84 0.70
C ASN A 280 -9.50 -7.13 1.07
N GLY A 281 -8.27 -7.26 0.56
CA GLY A 281 -7.35 -8.33 0.88
C GLY A 281 -7.78 -9.69 0.31
N ASP A 282 -7.39 -10.74 1.00
CA ASP A 282 -7.56 -12.14 0.60
C ASP A 282 -9.03 -12.60 0.50
N ALA A 283 -9.97 -11.88 1.14
CA ALA A 283 -11.41 -12.16 1.05
C ALA A 283 -11.98 -12.01 -0.39
N ASN A 284 -11.28 -11.30 -1.29
CA ASN A 284 -11.65 -11.21 -2.70
C ASN A 284 -11.59 -12.57 -3.42
N VAL A 285 -10.63 -13.43 -3.06
CA VAL A 285 -10.44 -14.74 -3.69
C VAL A 285 -11.69 -15.62 -3.58
N PRO A 286 -12.20 -15.93 -2.37
CA PRO A 286 -13.41 -16.74 -2.21
C PRO A 286 -14.68 -16.02 -2.68
N PHE A 287 -14.75 -14.68 -2.62
CA PHE A 287 -15.90 -13.92 -3.13
C PHE A 287 -16.11 -14.15 -4.63
N TYR A 288 -15.09 -13.91 -5.44
CA TYR A 288 -15.21 -14.08 -6.89
C TYR A 288 -15.34 -15.55 -7.30
N LYS A 289 -14.68 -16.45 -6.58
CA LYS A 289 -14.89 -17.89 -6.79
C LYS A 289 -16.36 -18.26 -6.60
N GLU A 290 -17.01 -17.72 -5.58
CA GLU A 290 -18.41 -18.04 -5.28
C GLU A 290 -19.37 -17.38 -6.28
N LEU A 291 -19.07 -16.17 -6.79
CA LEU A 291 -19.82 -15.60 -7.91
C LEU A 291 -19.85 -16.57 -9.10
N GLY A 292 -18.68 -17.12 -9.46
CA GLY A 292 -18.53 -18.11 -10.52
C GLY A 292 -19.27 -19.41 -10.22
N ASN A 293 -19.16 -19.95 -9.00
CA ASN A 293 -19.86 -21.19 -8.58
C ASN A 293 -21.37 -21.07 -8.76
N GLN A 294 -21.95 -19.91 -8.43
CA GLN A 294 -23.37 -19.66 -8.57
C GLN A 294 -23.79 -19.18 -9.96
N GLY A 295 -22.84 -19.11 -10.90
CA GLY A 295 -23.07 -18.77 -12.31
C GLY A 295 -23.45 -17.30 -12.53
N ILE A 296 -23.05 -16.39 -11.65
CA ILE A 296 -23.21 -14.94 -11.84
C ILE A 296 -22.15 -14.46 -12.83
N LYS A 297 -22.59 -13.99 -13.98
CA LYS A 297 -21.74 -13.47 -15.03
C LYS A 297 -21.79 -11.93 -15.05
N ALA A 298 -20.74 -11.32 -15.56
CA ALA A 298 -20.68 -9.86 -15.75
C ALA A 298 -21.78 -9.31 -16.67
N THR A 299 -22.25 -10.13 -17.63
CA THR A 299 -23.39 -9.79 -18.51
C THR A 299 -24.71 -9.68 -17.77
N ASP A 300 -24.85 -10.35 -16.64
CA ASP A 300 -26.11 -10.44 -15.88
C ASP A 300 -26.09 -9.48 -14.68
N ILE A 301 -25.05 -9.58 -13.86
CA ILE A 301 -24.82 -8.73 -12.68
C ILE A 301 -23.33 -8.35 -12.66
N PRO A 302 -22.90 -7.29 -13.36
CA PRO A 302 -21.51 -6.85 -13.30
C PRO A 302 -21.12 -6.47 -11.89
N SER A 303 -19.87 -6.80 -11.51
CA SER A 303 -19.23 -6.27 -10.30
C SER A 303 -18.21 -5.24 -10.72
N VAL A 304 -18.20 -4.07 -10.08
CA VAL A 304 -17.09 -3.12 -10.14
C VAL A 304 -16.33 -3.14 -8.82
N ALA A 305 -15.05 -3.46 -8.88
CA ALA A 305 -14.18 -3.53 -7.71
C ALA A 305 -13.38 -2.23 -7.53
N PHE A 306 -13.17 -1.85 -6.26
CA PHE A 306 -12.33 -0.70 -5.89
C PHE A 306 -11.03 -1.12 -5.20
N SER A 307 -10.84 -2.42 -4.98
CA SER A 307 -9.65 -2.97 -4.31
C SER A 307 -9.16 -4.27 -4.97
N VAL A 308 -9.47 -4.46 -6.25
CA VAL A 308 -8.92 -5.54 -7.08
C VAL A 308 -8.26 -4.91 -8.31
N GLY A 309 -6.96 -5.05 -8.39
CA GLY A 309 -6.13 -4.66 -9.51
C GLY A 309 -5.36 -5.85 -10.05
N GLU A 310 -4.34 -5.59 -10.85
CA GLU A 310 -3.54 -6.64 -11.49
C GLU A 310 -2.84 -7.57 -10.47
N GLU A 311 -2.42 -7.04 -9.32
CA GLU A 311 -1.73 -7.83 -8.30
C GLU A 311 -2.68 -8.83 -7.64
N GLU A 312 -3.92 -8.43 -7.32
CA GLU A 312 -4.94 -9.33 -6.80
C GLU A 312 -5.35 -10.36 -7.84
N LEU A 313 -5.50 -9.97 -9.12
CA LEU A 313 -5.82 -10.90 -10.21
C LEU A 313 -4.73 -11.95 -10.43
N ALA A 314 -3.47 -11.61 -10.19
CA ALA A 314 -2.37 -12.59 -10.28
C ALA A 314 -2.51 -13.74 -9.26
N GLY A 315 -3.25 -13.53 -8.16
CA GLY A 315 -3.53 -14.52 -7.12
C GLY A 315 -4.89 -15.21 -7.22
N ILE A 316 -5.71 -14.89 -8.23
CA ILE A 316 -7.11 -15.34 -8.36
C ILE A 316 -7.29 -16.09 -9.70
N ASP A 317 -8.15 -17.12 -9.75
CA ASP A 317 -8.65 -17.65 -11.03
C ASP A 317 -9.50 -16.58 -11.72
N THR A 318 -9.03 -16.08 -12.86
CA THR A 318 -9.68 -14.99 -13.60
C THR A 318 -10.94 -15.42 -14.37
N LYS A 319 -11.18 -16.72 -14.56
CA LYS A 319 -12.36 -17.20 -15.32
C LYS A 319 -13.70 -16.69 -14.80
N PRO A 320 -13.97 -16.71 -13.47
CA PRO A 320 -15.22 -16.16 -12.94
C PRO A 320 -15.31 -14.63 -13.04
N LEU A 321 -14.17 -13.94 -13.25
CA LEU A 321 -14.09 -12.49 -13.27
C LEU A 321 -14.18 -11.88 -14.67
N LEU A 322 -14.15 -12.69 -15.73
CA LEU A 322 -14.19 -12.20 -17.11
C LEU A 322 -15.35 -11.24 -17.34
N GLY A 323 -15.05 -10.03 -17.84
CA GLY A 323 -16.02 -8.98 -18.10
C GLY A 323 -16.48 -8.19 -16.86
N HIS A 324 -16.12 -8.61 -15.63
CA HIS A 324 -16.30 -7.78 -14.46
C HIS A 324 -15.34 -6.59 -14.49
N LEU A 325 -15.65 -5.56 -13.73
CA LEU A 325 -15.00 -4.26 -13.82
C LEU A 325 -14.16 -3.95 -12.59
N ALA A 326 -13.17 -3.08 -12.77
CA ALA A 326 -12.49 -2.39 -11.69
C ALA A 326 -12.41 -0.89 -12.01
N ALA A 327 -12.37 -0.05 -10.98
CA ALA A 327 -12.18 1.38 -11.12
C ALA A 327 -10.89 1.80 -10.43
N TRP A 328 -9.95 2.39 -11.20
CA TRP A 328 -8.65 2.83 -10.74
C TRP A 328 -8.20 4.12 -11.45
N ASN A 329 -7.07 4.67 -11.06
CA ASN A 329 -6.45 5.81 -11.74
C ASN A 329 -5.32 5.38 -12.68
N TYR A 330 -4.96 4.11 -12.65
CA TYR A 330 -3.95 3.49 -13.49
C TYR A 330 -4.29 2.02 -13.72
N PHE A 331 -3.96 1.53 -14.91
CA PHE A 331 -3.88 0.10 -15.24
C PHE A 331 -2.57 -0.16 -15.99
N GLN A 332 -1.93 -1.32 -15.74
CA GLN A 332 -0.71 -1.72 -16.44
C GLN A 332 -0.87 -1.72 -17.97
N SER A 333 -2.05 -2.02 -18.45
CA SER A 333 -2.39 -2.09 -19.89
C SER A 333 -2.39 -0.74 -20.61
N ILE A 334 -2.36 0.39 -19.89
CA ILE A 334 -2.37 1.75 -20.47
C ILE A 334 -1.12 1.95 -21.33
N LYS A 335 -1.35 2.34 -22.59
CA LYS A 335 -0.29 2.59 -23.57
C LYS A 335 0.22 4.02 -23.43
N ALA A 336 1.35 4.17 -22.75
CA ALA A 336 2.10 5.41 -22.62
C ALA A 336 3.60 5.09 -22.53
N PRO A 337 4.49 5.82 -23.21
CA PRO A 337 5.93 5.53 -23.20
C PRO A 337 6.54 5.50 -21.79
N ILE A 338 6.08 6.37 -20.89
CA ILE A 338 6.53 6.38 -19.50
C ILE A 338 6.09 5.12 -18.74
N ASN A 339 4.90 4.59 -19.02
CA ASN A 339 4.43 3.35 -18.44
C ASN A 339 5.21 2.14 -18.96
N GLU A 340 5.42 2.07 -20.27
CA GLU A 340 6.18 0.98 -20.88
C GLU A 340 7.61 0.92 -20.33
N LYS A 341 8.24 2.09 -20.15
CA LYS A 341 9.54 2.18 -19.49
C LYS A 341 9.48 1.72 -18.03
N PHE A 342 8.49 2.17 -17.27
CA PHE A 342 8.33 1.79 -15.86
C PHE A 342 8.16 0.28 -15.70
N ILE A 343 7.32 -0.35 -16.54
CA ILE A 343 7.12 -1.80 -16.54
C ILE A 343 8.44 -2.54 -16.85
N ALA A 344 9.21 -2.05 -17.81
CA ALA A 344 10.50 -2.64 -18.15
C ALA A 344 11.52 -2.53 -16.99
N ASP A 345 11.61 -1.35 -16.37
CA ASP A 345 12.48 -1.09 -15.21
C ASP A 345 12.04 -1.95 -14.01
N TRP A 346 10.73 -2.08 -13.77
CA TRP A 346 10.16 -2.94 -12.73
C TRP A 346 10.55 -4.41 -12.93
N HIS A 347 10.35 -4.95 -14.14
CA HIS A 347 10.72 -6.33 -14.44
C HIS A 347 12.22 -6.57 -14.30
N ALA A 348 13.06 -5.61 -14.70
CA ALA A 348 14.51 -5.67 -14.53
C ALA A 348 14.92 -5.66 -13.06
N PHE A 349 14.29 -4.81 -12.23
CA PHE A 349 14.56 -4.71 -10.81
C PHE A 349 14.16 -5.98 -10.06
N ILE A 350 12.90 -6.43 -10.24
CA ILE A 350 12.39 -7.59 -9.52
C ILE A 350 12.86 -8.93 -10.10
N LYS A 351 13.53 -8.91 -11.26
CA LYS A 351 14.01 -10.08 -12.01
C LYS A 351 12.92 -11.13 -12.28
N ASN A 352 11.70 -10.65 -12.49
CA ASN A 352 10.55 -11.49 -12.78
C ASN A 352 9.58 -10.78 -13.74
N PRO A 353 9.54 -11.16 -15.03
CA PRO A 353 8.68 -10.51 -16.04
C PRO A 353 7.18 -10.81 -15.86
N LYS A 354 6.81 -11.68 -14.91
CA LYS A 354 5.40 -11.98 -14.60
C LYS A 354 4.85 -11.10 -13.48
N ARG A 355 5.71 -10.35 -12.77
CA ARG A 355 5.23 -9.42 -11.74
C ARG A 355 4.58 -8.22 -12.42
N VAL A 356 3.37 -7.94 -12.00
CA VAL A 356 2.55 -6.88 -12.54
C VAL A 356 2.83 -5.52 -11.88
N THR A 357 2.32 -4.46 -12.49
CA THR A 357 2.22 -3.12 -11.89
C THR A 357 0.75 -2.79 -11.66
N ASN A 358 0.44 -1.94 -10.69
CA ASN A 358 -0.94 -1.57 -10.33
C ASN A 358 -1.04 -0.09 -9.88
N ASP A 359 -2.26 0.38 -9.65
CA ASP A 359 -2.52 1.77 -9.25
C ASP A 359 -1.80 2.21 -7.97
N PRO A 360 -1.78 1.45 -6.85
CA PRO A 360 -1.04 1.88 -5.65
C PRO A 360 0.48 1.98 -5.87
N MET A 361 1.06 1.20 -6.78
CA MET A 361 2.46 1.38 -7.19
C MET A 361 2.66 2.71 -7.92
N GLU A 362 1.76 3.05 -8.86
CA GLU A 362 1.79 4.36 -9.54
C GLU A 362 1.66 5.52 -8.54
N ALA A 363 0.77 5.39 -7.55
CA ALA A 363 0.60 6.38 -6.51
C ALA A 363 1.88 6.58 -5.67
N HIS A 364 2.65 5.52 -5.43
CA HIS A 364 3.98 5.61 -4.81
C HIS A 364 4.99 6.31 -5.73
N VAL A 365 5.00 6.02 -7.03
CA VAL A 365 5.87 6.70 -8.01
C VAL A 365 5.65 8.21 -7.97
N ILE A 366 4.37 8.63 -8.00
CA ILE A 366 3.99 10.05 -7.95
C ILE A 366 4.39 10.67 -6.62
N GLY A 367 4.00 10.05 -5.50
CA GLY A 367 4.26 10.56 -4.16
C GLY A 367 5.75 10.69 -3.85
N PHE A 368 6.55 9.67 -4.22
CA PHE A 368 7.99 9.70 -4.04
C PHE A 368 8.65 10.80 -4.89
N ALA A 369 8.25 10.95 -6.15
CA ALA A 369 8.77 12.00 -7.01
C ALA A 369 8.41 13.41 -6.49
N MET A 370 7.20 13.59 -5.94
CA MET A 370 6.78 14.85 -5.32
C MET A 370 7.58 15.15 -4.05
N TRP A 371 7.82 14.15 -3.19
CA TRP A 371 8.66 14.29 -2.01
C TRP A 371 10.09 14.68 -2.36
N VAL A 372 10.72 13.98 -3.32
CA VAL A 372 12.07 14.30 -3.80
C VAL A 372 12.14 15.76 -4.27
N LYS A 373 11.20 16.20 -5.12
CA LYS A 373 11.14 17.59 -5.61
C LYS A 373 10.94 18.61 -4.49
N ALA A 374 10.11 18.30 -3.49
CA ALA A 374 9.90 19.19 -2.34
C ALA A 374 11.18 19.34 -1.52
N VAL A 375 11.86 18.23 -1.19
CA VAL A 375 13.15 18.23 -0.48
C VAL A 375 14.23 18.98 -1.25
N GLU A 376 14.32 18.80 -2.57
CA GLU A 376 15.25 19.53 -3.43
C GLU A 376 14.94 21.03 -3.46
N LYS A 377 13.67 21.41 -3.51
CA LYS A 377 13.21 22.79 -3.52
C LYS A 377 13.58 23.53 -2.24
N VAL A 378 13.38 22.91 -1.07
CA VAL A 378 13.65 23.53 0.23
C VAL A 378 15.07 23.26 0.76
N LYS A 379 15.84 22.39 0.09
CA LYS A 379 17.18 21.97 0.50
C LYS A 379 17.23 21.38 1.90
N SER A 380 16.16 20.70 2.33
CA SER A 380 15.99 20.17 3.68
C SER A 380 15.04 18.97 3.69
N THR A 381 15.24 18.08 4.65
CA THR A 381 14.29 17.00 4.99
C THR A 381 13.43 17.36 6.21
N ASP A 382 13.51 18.59 6.68
CA ASP A 382 12.68 19.10 7.78
C ASP A 382 11.19 18.96 7.40
N PRO A 383 10.37 18.30 8.24
CA PRO A 383 8.99 18.01 7.90
C PRO A 383 8.15 19.24 7.59
N ASP A 384 8.28 20.32 8.38
CA ASP A 384 7.48 21.54 8.19
C ASP A 384 7.78 22.21 6.86
N LYS A 385 9.07 22.30 6.51
CA LYS A 385 9.49 22.89 5.23
C LYS A 385 9.02 22.07 4.04
N VAL A 386 9.09 20.74 4.15
CA VAL A 386 8.67 19.82 3.08
C VAL A 386 7.15 19.86 2.93
N ILE A 387 6.39 19.82 4.03
CA ILE A 387 4.92 19.91 4.03
C ILE A 387 4.48 21.22 3.36
N ASP A 388 5.05 22.33 3.73
CA ASP A 388 4.68 23.64 3.16
C ASP A 388 5.10 23.79 1.68
N ALA A 389 6.09 23.04 1.23
CA ALA A 389 6.56 23.08 -0.16
C ALA A 389 5.80 22.18 -1.13
N LEU A 390 5.16 21.11 -0.62
CA LEU A 390 4.48 20.09 -1.42
C LEU A 390 3.28 20.62 -2.23
N PRO A 391 2.38 21.45 -1.67
CA PRO A 391 1.27 21.99 -2.46
C PRO A 391 1.75 22.74 -3.71
N GLY A 392 1.18 22.39 -4.85
CA GLY A 392 1.55 22.92 -6.16
C GLY A 392 2.68 22.18 -6.87
N ILE A 393 3.36 21.22 -6.22
CA ILE A 393 4.35 20.37 -6.89
C ILE A 393 3.64 19.44 -7.88
N GLU A 394 4.24 19.32 -9.05
CA GLU A 394 3.80 18.47 -10.14
C GLU A 394 4.79 17.32 -10.37
N ALA A 395 4.27 16.13 -10.64
CA ALA A 395 5.05 14.95 -11.02
C ALA A 395 4.41 14.25 -12.21
N PRO A 396 5.20 13.69 -13.15
CA PRO A 396 4.69 12.82 -14.19
C PRO A 396 3.94 11.64 -13.56
N ASN A 397 2.83 11.24 -14.17
CA ASN A 397 2.13 10.00 -13.85
C ASN A 397 2.34 8.97 -14.96
N LEU A 398 2.12 7.70 -14.65
CA LEU A 398 2.38 6.61 -15.60
C LEU A 398 1.36 6.53 -16.73
N THR A 399 0.26 7.29 -16.65
CA THR A 399 -0.74 7.35 -17.71
C THR A 399 -0.39 8.34 -18.83
N GLY A 400 0.80 8.95 -18.75
CA GLY A 400 1.32 9.90 -19.74
C GLY A 400 0.97 11.36 -19.46
N GLY A 401 0.36 11.65 -18.30
CA GLY A 401 0.03 13.00 -17.85
C GLY A 401 0.92 13.50 -16.72
N THR A 402 0.43 14.52 -16.02
CA THR A 402 1.10 15.12 -14.87
C THR A 402 0.10 15.29 -13.73
N SER A 403 0.40 14.69 -12.57
CA SER A 403 -0.39 14.90 -11.36
C SER A 403 0.17 16.08 -10.56
N LYS A 404 -0.72 16.81 -9.88
CA LYS A 404 -0.39 17.99 -9.08
C LYS A 404 -0.85 17.80 -7.64
N MET A 405 0.01 18.12 -6.68
CA MET A 405 -0.35 18.19 -5.27
C MET A 405 -1.23 19.41 -5.00
N LEU A 406 -2.40 19.17 -4.42
CA LEU A 406 -3.39 20.21 -4.11
C LEU A 406 -3.20 20.79 -2.70
N PRO A 407 -3.78 21.94 -2.39
CA PRO A 407 -3.73 22.53 -1.05
C PRO A 407 -4.36 21.67 0.05
N ASN A 408 -5.24 20.74 -0.29
CA ASN A 408 -5.86 19.79 0.63
C ASN A 408 -5.06 18.48 0.80
N HIS A 409 -3.83 18.45 0.29
CA HIS A 409 -2.90 17.32 0.31
C HIS A 409 -3.36 16.08 -0.50
N HIS A 410 -4.33 16.23 -1.38
CA HIS A 410 -4.68 15.25 -2.41
C HIS A 410 -3.98 15.61 -3.73
N ILE A 411 -4.03 14.70 -4.70
CA ILE A 411 -3.47 14.94 -6.03
C ILE A 411 -4.54 14.93 -7.11
N THR A 412 -4.23 15.52 -8.26
CA THR A 412 -5.05 15.36 -9.45
C THR A 412 -4.75 14.03 -10.12
N LYS A 413 -5.79 13.25 -10.48
CA LYS A 413 -5.65 11.94 -11.14
C LYS A 413 -6.72 11.76 -12.24
N PRO A 414 -6.45 11.00 -13.32
CA PRO A 414 -7.49 10.51 -14.22
C PRO A 414 -8.27 9.38 -13.51
N VAL A 415 -9.46 9.05 -14.01
CA VAL A 415 -10.20 7.86 -13.55
C VAL A 415 -10.42 6.95 -14.75
N TYR A 416 -10.18 5.67 -14.56
CA TYR A 416 -10.40 4.63 -15.57
C TYR A 416 -11.34 3.56 -15.05
N ILE A 417 -12.15 3.00 -15.94
CA ILE A 417 -12.86 1.75 -15.73
C ILE A 417 -12.19 0.71 -16.62
N GLY A 418 -11.73 -0.37 -16.00
CA GLY A 418 -11.11 -1.50 -16.67
C GLY A 418 -11.99 -2.74 -16.58
N GLU A 419 -12.10 -3.47 -17.69
CA GLU A 419 -12.76 -4.78 -17.77
C GLU A 419 -11.73 -5.88 -17.63
N VAL A 420 -12.00 -6.87 -16.77
CA VAL A 420 -11.09 -7.97 -16.48
C VAL A 420 -10.95 -8.90 -17.68
N ARG A 421 -9.69 -9.15 -18.07
CA ARG A 421 -9.28 -10.08 -19.12
C ARG A 421 -8.83 -11.42 -18.55
N GLY A 422 -8.81 -12.44 -19.42
CA GLY A 422 -8.38 -13.79 -19.04
C GLY A 422 -6.90 -13.94 -18.69
N ASP A 423 -6.08 -12.97 -19.03
CA ASP A 423 -4.64 -12.94 -18.73
C ASP A 423 -4.31 -12.19 -17.42
N GLY A 424 -5.33 -11.81 -16.64
CA GLY A 424 -5.16 -11.07 -15.39
C GLY A 424 -4.87 -9.57 -15.59
N GLN A 425 -5.07 -9.06 -16.79
CA GLN A 425 -4.98 -7.65 -17.13
C GLN A 425 -6.36 -7.03 -17.31
N PHE A 426 -6.40 -5.75 -17.60
CA PHE A 426 -7.64 -5.00 -17.85
C PHE A 426 -7.65 -4.38 -19.23
N ASP A 427 -8.81 -4.40 -19.89
CA ASP A 427 -9.10 -3.52 -21.03
C ASP A 427 -9.75 -2.24 -20.50
N VAL A 428 -9.15 -1.09 -20.79
CA VAL A 428 -9.73 0.21 -20.41
C VAL A 428 -10.94 0.49 -21.28
N VAL A 429 -12.14 0.43 -20.70
CA VAL A 429 -13.42 0.63 -21.40
C VAL A 429 -13.96 2.05 -21.24
N TRP A 430 -13.49 2.80 -20.24
CA TRP A 430 -13.88 4.18 -20.01
C TRP A 430 -12.81 4.97 -19.25
N LYS A 431 -12.77 6.29 -19.49
CA LYS A 431 -11.91 7.21 -18.74
C LYS A 431 -12.53 8.59 -18.61
N THR A 432 -12.14 9.34 -17.59
CA THR A 432 -12.49 10.76 -17.49
C THR A 432 -11.84 11.59 -18.60
N PRO A 433 -12.51 12.63 -19.09
CA PRO A 433 -11.96 13.49 -20.15
C PRO A 433 -10.76 14.34 -19.68
N SER A 434 -10.63 14.55 -18.39
CA SER A 434 -9.55 15.33 -17.77
C SER A 434 -9.17 14.76 -16.42
N LEU A 435 -8.08 15.30 -15.84
CA LEU A 435 -7.69 14.98 -14.47
C LEU A 435 -8.74 15.49 -13.48
N VAL A 436 -9.08 14.66 -12.53
CA VAL A 436 -10.02 14.97 -11.44
C VAL A 436 -9.22 15.42 -10.21
N PRO A 437 -9.47 16.60 -9.64
CA PRO A 437 -8.89 16.98 -8.36
C PRO A 437 -9.47 16.13 -7.22
N GLY A 438 -8.60 15.63 -6.33
CA GLY A 438 -9.04 14.86 -5.17
C GLY A 438 -9.76 15.76 -4.16
N GLU A 439 -10.95 15.34 -3.72
CA GLU A 439 -11.75 16.03 -2.69
C GLU A 439 -11.60 15.32 -1.34
N ALA A 440 -11.25 16.06 -0.30
CA ALA A 440 -11.14 15.53 1.06
C ALA A 440 -12.51 15.24 1.69
N TRP A 441 -13.52 16.04 1.37
CA TRP A 441 -14.84 16.04 1.98
C TRP A 441 -15.92 15.79 0.93
N SER A 442 -16.84 14.86 1.23
CA SER A 442 -17.89 14.49 0.30
C SER A 442 -19.05 15.49 0.33
N ARG A 443 -19.40 16.00 -0.85
CA ARG A 443 -20.59 16.84 -1.03
C ARG A 443 -21.92 16.11 -0.80
N TYR A 444 -21.90 14.78 -0.73
CA TYR A 444 -23.09 13.95 -0.55
C TYR A 444 -23.43 13.70 0.91
N LEU A 445 -22.48 13.88 1.83
CA LEU A 445 -22.70 13.69 3.25
C LEU A 445 -23.09 15.02 3.93
N PRO A 446 -24.22 15.08 4.68
CA PRO A 446 -24.67 16.31 5.32
C PRO A 446 -23.65 16.95 6.26
N GLY A 447 -22.82 16.15 6.93
CA GLY A 447 -21.77 16.63 7.84
C GLY A 447 -20.56 17.23 7.13
N SER A 448 -20.32 16.86 5.87
CA SER A 448 -19.08 17.18 5.13
C SER A 448 -19.30 18.11 3.95
N LYS A 449 -20.53 18.24 3.43
CA LYS A 449 -20.84 19.03 2.23
C LYS A 449 -20.42 20.51 2.30
N ASP A 450 -20.32 21.05 3.49
CA ASP A 450 -19.94 22.44 3.76
C ASP A 450 -18.49 22.56 4.23
N LEU A 451 -17.70 21.46 4.21
CA LEU A 451 -16.31 21.45 4.62
C LEU A 451 -15.36 21.61 3.42
N GLU A 452 -14.28 22.31 3.66
CA GLU A 452 -13.16 22.51 2.73
C GLU A 452 -11.84 22.26 3.46
N ALA A 453 -10.88 21.69 2.76
CA ALA A 453 -9.52 21.52 3.26
C ALA A 453 -8.56 22.40 2.45
N ASP A 454 -7.83 23.27 3.13
CA ASP A 454 -6.79 24.11 2.51
C ASP A 454 -5.68 24.39 3.52
N TRP A 455 -4.58 23.69 3.38
CA TRP A 455 -3.39 23.85 4.23
C TRP A 455 -2.49 25.02 3.81
N VAL A 456 -2.74 25.64 2.64
CA VAL A 456 -1.98 26.78 2.12
C VAL A 456 -2.55 28.10 2.61
N LYS A 457 -3.83 28.36 2.32
CA LYS A 457 -4.49 29.63 2.63
C LYS A 457 -5.18 29.63 3.98
N LEU A 458 -5.99 28.57 4.24
CA LEU A 458 -6.80 28.47 5.44
C LEU A 458 -6.05 27.84 6.60
N LYS A 459 -4.95 27.13 6.35
CA LYS A 459 -4.20 26.34 7.33
C LYS A 459 -5.11 25.38 8.10
N CYS A 460 -6.07 24.78 7.43
CA CYS A 460 -7.17 24.04 8.00
C CYS A 460 -7.56 22.85 7.11
N GLY A 461 -7.73 21.67 7.73
CA GLY A 461 -8.18 20.47 7.05
C GLY A 461 -9.70 20.31 6.97
N ASN A 462 -10.46 21.06 7.78
CA ASN A 462 -11.93 20.94 7.91
C ASN A 462 -12.59 22.30 8.12
N TYR A 463 -12.26 23.26 7.28
CA TYR A 463 -12.84 24.59 7.30
C TYR A 463 -14.32 24.54 6.88
N ASN A 464 -15.21 24.99 7.75
CA ASN A 464 -16.63 25.07 7.42
C ASN A 464 -16.93 26.38 6.68
N THR A 465 -17.36 26.27 5.41
CA THR A 465 -17.60 27.40 4.50
C THR A 465 -18.82 28.24 4.89
N VAL A 466 -19.75 27.70 5.70
CA VAL A 466 -20.92 28.40 6.20
C VAL A 466 -20.60 29.19 7.47
N THR A 467 -20.04 28.52 8.48
CA THR A 467 -19.71 29.15 9.76
C THR A 467 -18.42 29.97 9.72
N LYS A 468 -17.60 29.85 8.64
CA LYS A 468 -16.31 30.49 8.47
C LYS A 468 -15.30 30.15 9.57
N LYS A 469 -15.36 28.95 10.11
CA LYS A 469 -14.48 28.47 11.19
C LYS A 469 -13.80 27.17 10.79
N CYS A 470 -12.58 27.01 11.25
CA CYS A 470 -11.92 25.72 11.27
C CYS A 470 -12.59 24.87 12.36
N GLY A 471 -13.04 23.68 12.00
CA GLY A 471 -13.62 22.74 12.97
C GLY A 471 -12.57 22.35 14.00
N GLY A 472 -12.94 22.33 15.28
CA GLY A 472 -12.11 21.74 16.32
C GLY A 472 -11.88 20.25 16.02
N ALA A 473 -10.66 19.79 16.27
CA ALA A 473 -10.28 18.38 16.20
C ALA A 473 -11.05 17.57 17.20
#